data_a752d24e7d879a42e051e78679a03e27
#
_entry.id   a752d24e7d879a42e051e78679a03e27
#
_cell.length_a   1.000
_cell.length_b   1.000
_cell.length_c   1.000
_cell.angle_alpha   90.00
_cell.angle_beta   90.00
_cell.angle_gamma   90.00
#
_symmetry.space_group_name_H-M   'P 1'
#
loop_
_entity.id
_entity.type
_entity.pdbx_description
1 polymer ?
#
loop_
_entity_poly.entity_id
_entity_poly.type
_entity_poly.pdbx_seq_one_letter_code
_entity_poly.pdbx_strand_id
1 'polypeptide(L)'
;VGAPQIAADDAFAAWFLLNKLGLGYWWALVLAPVIVGITGVIIERLMLARLYKLDHLYGLLLTFGLALSIQGLFRHEFGSSGQPYPIPQALQGGTNLGFMYLPNSRAWVIVFSLAVCLATWFVIEKTKLGSYLRAAVERPDLVQAMGINVPLMITLTYGFGVALAALAGVLAAPVYS
;
A
#
# COMPACT_ATOMS: atom_id res chain seq x y z
N VAL A 1 1.14 -14.20 11.58
CA VAL A 1 2.01 -14.51 10.44
C VAL A 1 1.45 -13.78 9.23
N GLY A 2 1.92 -12.61 8.90
CA GLY A 2 1.43 -11.91 7.70
C GLY A 2 1.80 -10.43 7.61
N ALA A 3 1.54 -9.64 8.64
CA ALA A 3 1.76 -8.20 8.57
C ALA A 3 3.24 -7.76 8.38
N PRO A 4 4.24 -8.32 9.06
CA PRO A 4 5.63 -7.91 8.86
C PRO A 4 6.21 -8.36 7.52
N GLN A 5 5.65 -9.40 6.90
CA GLN A 5 6.15 -9.93 5.62
C GLN A 5 5.64 -9.13 4.43
N ILE A 6 4.39 -8.68 4.45
CA ILE A 6 3.82 -7.80 3.41
C ILE A 6 4.57 -6.46 3.43
N ALA A 7 4.81 -5.90 4.61
CA ALA A 7 5.61 -4.68 4.75
C ALA A 7 7.05 -4.83 4.22
N ALA A 8 7.64 -6.03 4.30
CA ALA A 8 8.96 -6.30 3.73
C ALA A 8 8.94 -6.27 2.19
N ASP A 9 7.93 -6.85 1.55
CA ASP A 9 7.82 -6.88 0.09
C ASP A 9 7.62 -5.47 -0.50
N ASP A 10 6.81 -4.65 0.15
CA ASP A 10 6.62 -3.24 -0.21
C ASP A 10 7.87 -2.39 0.07
N ALA A 11 8.62 -2.71 1.14
CA ALA A 11 9.91 -2.10 1.44
C ALA A 11 10.97 -2.43 0.38
N PHE A 12 10.94 -3.63 -0.22
CA PHE A 12 11.82 -4.01 -1.33
C PHE A 12 11.54 -3.19 -2.58
N ALA A 13 10.28 -2.91 -2.91
CA ALA A 13 9.95 -2.05 -4.04
C ALA A 13 10.52 -0.63 -3.83
N ALA A 14 10.44 -0.10 -2.63
CA ALA A 14 11.04 1.18 -2.28
C ALA A 14 12.58 1.14 -2.32
N TRP A 15 13.20 0.08 -1.81
CA TRP A 15 14.64 -0.10 -1.86
C TRP A 15 15.18 -0.22 -3.30
N PHE A 16 14.46 -0.95 -4.16
CA PHE A 16 14.80 -1.08 -5.57
C PHE A 16 14.77 0.27 -6.30
N LEU A 17 13.75 1.08 -6.03
CA LEU A 17 13.62 2.44 -6.54
C LEU A 17 14.75 3.35 -6.06
N LEU A 18 15.12 3.26 -4.78
CA LEU A 18 16.24 4.03 -4.21
C LEU A 18 17.57 3.65 -4.82
N ASN A 19 17.87 2.36 -4.90
CA ASN A 19 19.21 1.88 -5.23
C ASN A 19 19.49 1.86 -6.75
N LYS A 20 18.47 1.56 -7.55
CA LYS A 20 18.63 1.42 -9.01
C LYS A 20 18.34 2.72 -9.78
N LEU A 21 17.49 3.59 -9.26
CA LEU A 21 17.16 4.90 -9.85
C LEU A 21 17.85 6.09 -9.16
N GLY A 22 18.57 5.85 -8.05
CA GLY A 22 19.27 6.91 -7.31
C GLY A 22 18.35 7.99 -6.73
N LEU A 23 17.06 7.68 -6.57
CA LEU A 23 16.05 8.60 -6.07
C LEU A 23 16.13 8.69 -4.55
N GLY A 24 16.10 9.90 -4.00
CA GLY A 24 16.10 10.13 -2.56
C GLY A 24 14.83 9.56 -1.87
N TYR A 25 14.91 9.33 -0.55
CA TYR A 25 13.82 8.82 0.27
C TYR A 25 12.47 9.50 0.02
N TRP A 26 12.45 10.80 -0.17
CA TRP A 26 11.24 11.59 -0.42
C TRP A 26 10.54 11.24 -1.74
N TRP A 27 11.33 10.95 -2.77
CA TRP A 27 10.82 10.50 -4.05
C TRP A 27 10.29 9.07 -3.98
N ALA A 28 10.98 8.20 -3.24
CA ALA A 28 10.50 6.83 -3.02
C ALA A 28 9.16 6.79 -2.29
N LEU A 29 8.94 7.70 -1.33
CA LEU A 29 7.70 7.83 -0.57
C LEU A 29 6.48 8.13 -1.47
N VAL A 30 6.68 8.82 -2.60
CA VAL A 30 5.61 9.17 -3.55
C VAL A 30 5.55 8.17 -4.70
N LEU A 31 6.69 7.81 -5.28
CA LEU A 31 6.74 6.93 -6.46
C LEU A 31 6.38 5.48 -6.14
N ALA A 32 6.81 4.94 -5.01
CA ALA A 32 6.51 3.56 -4.67
C ALA A 32 5.00 3.28 -4.56
N PRO A 33 4.19 4.06 -3.81
CA PRO A 33 2.74 3.88 -3.78
C PRO A 33 2.08 4.01 -5.16
N VAL A 34 2.58 4.91 -6.02
CA VAL A 34 2.02 5.11 -7.36
C VAL A 34 2.31 3.90 -8.25
N ILE A 35 3.55 3.43 -8.29
CA ILE A 35 3.94 2.28 -9.12
C ILE A 35 3.25 1.00 -8.65
N VAL A 36 3.25 0.75 -7.34
CA VAL A 36 2.60 -0.43 -6.76
C VAL A 36 1.07 -0.33 -6.90
N GLY A 37 0.50 0.86 -6.76
CA GLY A 37 -0.93 1.09 -7.02
C GLY A 37 -1.32 0.82 -8.47
N ILE A 38 -0.53 1.26 -9.43
CA ILE A 38 -0.75 0.99 -10.86
C ILE A 38 -0.64 -0.51 -11.14
N THR A 39 0.38 -1.19 -10.62
CA THR A 39 0.53 -2.65 -10.73
C THR A 39 -0.66 -3.38 -10.12
N GLY A 40 -1.14 -2.93 -8.96
CA GLY A 40 -2.36 -3.44 -8.34
C GLY A 40 -3.60 -3.31 -9.22
N VAL A 41 -3.79 -2.15 -9.85
CA VAL A 41 -4.90 -1.92 -10.82
C VAL A 41 -4.78 -2.85 -12.03
N ILE A 42 -3.59 -3.08 -12.53
CA ILE A 42 -3.36 -4.00 -13.66
C ILE A 42 -3.71 -5.44 -13.25
N ILE A 43 -3.23 -5.89 -12.10
CA ILE A 43 -3.52 -7.23 -11.56
C ILE A 43 -5.02 -7.40 -11.33
N GLU A 44 -5.67 -6.40 -10.75
CA GLU A 44 -7.12 -6.42 -10.53
C GLU A 44 -7.86 -6.59 -11.85
N ARG A 45 -7.58 -5.77 -12.85
CA ARG A 45 -8.28 -5.82 -14.14
C ARG A 45 -8.03 -7.09 -14.93
N LEU A 46 -6.80 -7.62 -14.89
CA LEU A 46 -6.45 -8.82 -15.66
C LEU A 46 -6.92 -10.11 -14.99
N MET A 47 -6.86 -10.16 -13.66
CA MET A 47 -7.10 -11.41 -12.92
C MET A 47 -8.38 -11.35 -12.07
N LEU A 48 -8.51 -10.39 -11.15
CA LEU A 48 -9.61 -10.34 -10.20
C LEU A 48 -10.96 -10.00 -10.88
N ALA A 49 -10.97 -9.06 -11.83
CA ALA A 49 -12.19 -8.63 -12.49
C ALA A 49 -12.92 -9.77 -13.23
N ARG A 50 -12.16 -10.77 -13.67
CA ARG A 50 -12.75 -11.98 -14.30
C ARG A 50 -13.36 -12.95 -13.28
N LEU A 51 -12.87 -12.92 -12.04
CA LEU A 51 -13.31 -13.79 -10.96
C LEU A 51 -14.52 -13.25 -10.19
N TYR A 52 -14.87 -11.97 -10.31
CA TYR A 52 -16.03 -11.39 -9.61
C TYR A 52 -17.38 -12.04 -9.99
N LYS A 53 -17.45 -12.73 -11.13
CA LYS A 53 -18.61 -13.50 -11.54
C LYS A 53 -18.68 -14.92 -10.97
N LEU A 54 -17.60 -15.37 -10.33
CA LEU A 54 -17.46 -16.67 -9.71
C LEU A 54 -17.63 -16.54 -8.19
N ASP A 55 -17.61 -17.68 -7.51
CA ASP A 55 -17.73 -17.71 -6.05
C ASP A 55 -16.59 -16.92 -5.39
N HIS A 56 -16.90 -16.19 -4.31
CA HIS A 56 -15.98 -15.35 -3.56
C HIS A 56 -14.70 -16.08 -3.10
N LEU A 57 -14.78 -17.39 -2.89
CA LEU A 57 -13.66 -18.24 -2.51
C LEU A 57 -12.52 -18.25 -3.54
N TYR A 58 -12.85 -18.17 -4.83
CA TYR A 58 -11.84 -18.15 -5.90
C TYR A 58 -11.00 -16.85 -5.86
N GLY A 59 -11.62 -15.74 -5.52
CA GLY A 59 -10.93 -14.46 -5.34
C GLY A 59 -9.92 -14.50 -4.19
N LEU A 60 -10.33 -15.07 -3.06
CA LEU A 60 -9.46 -15.25 -1.90
C LEU A 60 -8.27 -16.16 -2.21
N LEU A 61 -8.52 -17.28 -2.88
CA LEU A 61 -7.47 -18.24 -3.25
C LEU A 61 -6.45 -17.61 -4.21
N LEU A 62 -6.95 -16.86 -5.21
CA LEU A 62 -6.10 -16.16 -6.17
C LEU A 62 -5.22 -15.12 -5.51
N THR A 63 -5.78 -14.27 -4.65
CA THR A 63 -5.02 -13.21 -3.96
C THR A 63 -3.96 -13.80 -3.02
N PHE A 64 -4.29 -14.88 -2.33
CA PHE A 64 -3.35 -15.58 -1.46
C PHE A 64 -2.23 -16.27 -2.27
N GLY A 65 -2.58 -16.95 -3.36
CA GLY A 65 -1.60 -17.56 -4.26
C GLY A 65 -0.68 -16.53 -4.91
N LEU A 66 -1.23 -15.38 -5.32
CA LEU A 66 -0.46 -14.29 -5.89
C LEU A 66 0.51 -13.69 -4.86
N ALA A 67 0.05 -13.48 -3.63
CA ALA A 67 0.90 -12.97 -2.54
C ALA A 67 2.08 -13.91 -2.25
N LEU A 68 1.82 -15.23 -2.16
CA LEU A 68 2.89 -16.22 -1.96
C LEU A 68 3.86 -16.28 -3.16
N SER A 69 3.36 -16.14 -4.38
CA SER A 69 4.18 -16.16 -5.60
C SER A 69 5.10 -14.95 -5.67
N ILE A 70 4.58 -13.76 -5.40
CA ILE A 70 5.35 -12.51 -5.34
C ILE A 70 6.40 -12.60 -4.24
N GLN A 71 6.03 -13.05 -3.05
CA GLN A 71 6.95 -13.23 -1.92
C GLN A 71 8.05 -14.24 -2.25
N GLY A 72 7.71 -15.36 -2.90
CA GLY A 72 8.68 -16.36 -3.34
C GLY A 72 9.68 -15.81 -4.35
N LEU A 73 9.20 -14.99 -5.30
CA LEU A 73 10.03 -14.34 -6.30
C LEU A 73 11.03 -13.37 -5.67
N PHE A 74 10.57 -12.52 -4.74
CA PHE A 74 11.46 -11.59 -4.03
C PHE A 74 12.50 -12.30 -3.20
N ARG A 75 12.15 -13.39 -2.52
CA ARG A 75 13.11 -14.20 -1.75
C ARG A 75 14.13 -14.89 -2.64
N HIS A 76 13.74 -15.31 -3.84
CA HIS A 76 14.65 -15.95 -4.79
C HIS A 76 15.69 -14.94 -5.33
N GLU A 77 15.28 -13.73 -5.67
CA GLU A 77 16.14 -12.71 -6.27
C GLU A 77 17.03 -11.98 -5.24
N PHE A 78 16.50 -11.71 -4.05
CA PHE A 78 17.15 -10.85 -3.04
C PHE A 78 17.59 -11.60 -1.77
N GLY A 79 17.27 -12.88 -1.66
CA GLY A 79 17.56 -13.69 -0.47
C GLY A 79 16.61 -13.41 0.70
N SER A 80 16.86 -14.07 1.82
CA SER A 80 16.05 -13.94 3.04
C SER A 80 16.63 -12.94 4.06
N SER A 81 17.76 -12.32 3.77
CA SER A 81 18.38 -11.33 4.65
C SER A 81 17.80 -9.94 4.39
N GLY A 82 17.36 -9.27 5.46
CA GLY A 82 16.90 -7.88 5.39
C GLY A 82 17.98 -6.99 4.76
N GLN A 83 17.58 -6.19 3.79
CA GLN A 83 18.49 -5.21 3.18
C GLN A 83 18.53 -3.94 4.03
N PRO A 84 19.73 -3.36 4.31
CA PRO A 84 19.83 -2.16 5.08
C PRO A 84 19.19 -0.99 4.33
N TYR A 85 18.17 -0.40 4.93
CA TYR A 85 17.49 0.76 4.37
C TYR A 85 18.12 2.05 4.94
N PRO A 86 18.78 2.88 4.13
CA PRO A 86 19.45 4.07 4.62
C PRO A 86 18.44 5.11 5.13
N ILE A 87 18.49 5.40 6.42
CA ILE A 87 17.67 6.46 7.02
C ILE A 87 18.20 7.81 6.55
N PRO A 88 17.37 8.72 6.01
CA PRO A 88 17.78 10.05 5.60
C PRO A 88 18.45 10.81 6.75
N GLN A 89 19.51 11.56 6.46
CA GLN A 89 20.25 12.35 7.46
C GLN A 89 19.35 13.30 8.25
N ALA A 90 18.28 13.81 7.63
CA ALA A 90 17.30 14.69 8.27
C ALA A 90 16.46 13.98 9.36
N LEU A 91 16.38 12.66 9.33
CA LEU A 91 15.66 11.84 10.30
C LEU A 91 16.59 11.09 11.26
N GLN A 92 17.91 11.26 11.10
CA GLN A 92 18.93 10.75 12.03
C GLN A 92 18.97 11.64 13.26
N GLY A 93 18.91 11.01 14.43
CA GLY A 93 18.85 11.69 15.72
C GLY A 93 17.63 11.28 16.54
N GLY A 94 17.50 11.81 17.71
CA GLY A 94 16.38 11.54 18.60
C GLY A 94 16.17 12.66 19.59
N THR A 95 14.94 12.83 20.02
CA THR A 95 14.54 13.80 21.03
C THR A 95 14.38 13.12 22.38
N ASN A 96 15.07 13.62 23.39
CA ASN A 96 14.90 13.18 24.77
C ASN A 96 13.63 13.81 25.35
N LEU A 97 12.60 12.98 25.56
CA LEU A 97 11.34 13.40 26.20
C LEU A 97 11.41 13.36 27.75
N GLY A 98 12.60 13.16 28.34
CA GLY A 98 12.80 13.09 29.78
C GLY A 98 12.54 11.73 30.41
N PHE A 99 11.61 10.95 29.87
CA PHE A 99 11.29 9.57 30.32
C PHE A 99 11.57 8.50 29.27
N MET A 100 11.78 8.88 27.99
CA MET A 100 12.21 7.96 26.94
C MET A 100 12.91 8.68 25.78
N TYR A 101 13.82 7.97 25.12
CA TYR A 101 14.48 8.43 23.90
C TYR A 101 13.64 8.03 22.69
N LEU A 102 13.12 9.02 21.96
CA LEU A 102 12.34 8.81 20.74
C LEU A 102 13.19 9.14 19.51
N PRO A 103 13.53 8.16 18.66
CA PRO A 103 14.19 8.43 17.39
C PRO A 103 13.29 9.30 16.49
N ASN A 104 13.84 10.32 15.85
CA ASN A 104 13.09 11.23 14.98
C ASN A 104 12.41 10.50 13.83
N SER A 105 13.00 9.42 13.32
CA SER A 105 12.39 8.56 12.30
C SER A 105 11.06 7.95 12.74
N ARG A 106 10.95 7.48 13.99
CA ARG A 106 9.70 6.92 14.53
C ARG A 106 8.65 8.00 14.74
N ALA A 107 9.03 9.17 15.22
CA ALA A 107 8.13 10.31 15.37
C ALA A 107 7.56 10.73 14.01
N TRP A 108 8.41 10.81 12.99
CA TRP A 108 8.00 11.09 11.61
C TRP A 108 6.96 10.07 11.09
N VAL A 109 7.22 8.78 11.25
CA VAL A 109 6.30 7.71 10.84
C VAL A 109 4.94 7.86 11.51
N ILE A 110 4.91 8.14 12.82
CA ILE A 110 3.65 8.34 13.58
C ILE A 110 2.85 9.52 13.02
N VAL A 111 3.48 10.68 12.86
CA VAL A 111 2.81 11.89 12.37
C VAL A 111 2.31 11.70 10.94
N PHE A 112 3.15 11.13 10.09
CA PHE A 112 2.80 10.91 8.69
C PHE A 112 1.69 9.86 8.53
N SER A 113 1.74 8.75 9.26
CA SER A 113 0.69 7.73 9.22
C SER A 113 -0.65 8.29 9.71
N LEU A 114 -0.64 9.11 10.77
CA LEU A 114 -1.84 9.78 11.25
C LEU A 114 -2.42 10.73 10.19
N ALA A 115 -1.56 11.51 9.52
CA ALA A 115 -1.98 12.39 8.45
C ALA A 115 -2.61 11.63 7.27
N VAL A 116 -2.02 10.49 6.87
CA VAL A 116 -2.56 9.62 5.82
C VAL A 116 -3.90 9.01 6.24
N CYS A 117 -4.03 8.54 7.48
CA CYS A 117 -5.29 8.03 8.01
C CYS A 117 -6.40 9.10 7.99
N LEU A 118 -6.09 10.32 8.44
CA LEU A 118 -7.04 11.44 8.41
C LEU A 118 -7.41 11.84 6.98
N ALA A 119 -6.44 11.87 6.07
CA ALA A 119 -6.68 12.17 4.65
C ALA A 119 -7.59 11.10 4.02
N THR A 120 -7.32 9.82 4.27
CA THR A 120 -8.15 8.70 3.80
C THR A 120 -9.56 8.77 4.37
N TRP A 121 -9.68 9.02 5.68
CA TRP A 121 -10.97 9.22 6.32
C TRP A 121 -11.74 10.37 5.68
N PHE A 122 -11.08 11.51 5.46
CA PHE A 122 -11.69 12.68 4.83
C PHE A 122 -12.16 12.38 3.41
N VAL A 123 -11.35 11.67 2.60
CA VAL A 123 -11.71 11.28 1.23
C VAL A 123 -12.94 10.38 1.24
N ILE A 124 -12.99 9.37 2.11
CA ILE A 124 -14.10 8.41 2.16
C ILE A 124 -15.36 9.04 2.76
N GLU A 125 -15.23 9.86 3.80
CA GLU A 125 -16.41 10.40 4.53
C GLU A 125 -16.96 11.68 3.91
N LYS A 126 -16.10 12.55 3.41
CA LYS A 126 -16.47 13.92 2.99
C LYS A 126 -16.53 14.13 1.48
N THR A 127 -16.13 13.14 0.66
CA THR A 127 -16.19 13.28 -0.79
C THR A 127 -17.32 12.49 -1.43
N LYS A 128 -17.75 12.93 -2.63
CA LYS A 128 -18.75 12.23 -3.44
C LYS A 128 -18.31 10.80 -3.80
N LEU A 129 -17.00 10.58 -3.95
CA LEU A 129 -16.44 9.27 -4.24
C LEU A 129 -16.77 8.26 -3.13
N GLY A 130 -16.60 8.66 -1.86
CA GLY A 130 -16.95 7.81 -0.74
C GLY A 130 -18.44 7.47 -0.65
N SER A 131 -19.32 8.44 -0.95
CA SER A 131 -20.75 8.18 -1.03
C SER A 131 -21.11 7.16 -2.11
N TYR A 132 -20.52 7.30 -3.29
CA TYR A 132 -20.74 6.35 -4.39
C TYR A 132 -20.19 4.97 -4.08
N LEU A 133 -19.05 4.89 -3.41
CA LEU A 133 -18.46 3.62 -2.99
C LEU A 133 -19.36 2.88 -1.99
N ARG A 134 -19.88 3.57 -0.99
CA ARG A 134 -20.81 2.97 -0.01
C ARG A 134 -22.09 2.48 -0.69
N ALA A 135 -22.66 3.27 -1.57
CA ALA A 135 -23.84 2.88 -2.34
C ALA A 135 -23.57 1.69 -3.27
N ALA A 136 -22.40 1.65 -3.93
CA ALA A 136 -22.00 0.56 -4.82
C ALA A 136 -21.76 -0.77 -4.08
N VAL A 137 -21.32 -0.72 -2.83
CA VAL A 137 -21.14 -1.93 -2.00
C VAL A 137 -22.50 -2.51 -1.56
N GLU A 138 -23.49 -1.64 -1.22
CA GLU A 138 -24.81 -2.10 -0.80
C GLU A 138 -25.69 -2.58 -1.97
N ARG A 139 -25.75 -1.79 -3.03
CA ARG A 139 -26.65 -2.02 -4.18
C ARG A 139 -25.98 -1.68 -5.51
N PRO A 140 -25.06 -2.52 -6.01
CA PRO A 140 -24.30 -2.24 -7.23
C PRO A 140 -25.22 -2.06 -8.45
N ASP A 141 -26.33 -2.83 -8.54
CA ASP A 141 -27.25 -2.78 -9.67
C ASP A 141 -27.98 -1.43 -9.76
N LEU A 142 -28.41 -0.88 -8.63
CA LEU A 142 -29.07 0.43 -8.60
C LEU A 142 -28.11 1.56 -8.97
N VAL A 143 -26.88 1.49 -8.52
CA VAL A 143 -25.84 2.49 -8.82
C VAL A 143 -25.48 2.45 -10.31
N GLN A 144 -25.41 1.27 -10.92
CA GLN A 144 -25.23 1.11 -12.36
C GLN A 144 -26.41 1.68 -13.15
N ALA A 145 -27.65 1.46 -12.71
CA ALA A 145 -28.84 2.00 -13.34
C ALA A 145 -28.86 3.55 -13.34
N MET A 146 -28.20 4.17 -12.36
CA MET A 146 -28.01 5.63 -12.30
C MET A 146 -26.87 6.14 -13.21
N GLY A 147 -26.28 5.30 -14.03
CA GLY A 147 -25.22 5.64 -14.98
C GLY A 147 -23.80 5.71 -14.41
N ILE A 148 -23.60 5.24 -13.18
CA ILE A 148 -22.27 5.19 -12.56
C ILE A 148 -21.57 3.88 -12.92
N ASN A 149 -20.33 3.98 -13.38
CA ASN A 149 -19.53 2.80 -13.75
C ASN A 149 -18.95 2.13 -12.48
N VAL A 150 -19.72 1.20 -11.90
CA VAL A 150 -19.34 0.46 -10.69
C VAL A 150 -18.04 -0.35 -10.87
N PRO A 151 -17.79 -1.08 -11.98
CA PRO A 151 -16.51 -1.75 -12.19
C PRO A 151 -15.31 -0.84 -12.11
N LEU A 152 -15.39 0.36 -12.70
CA LEU A 152 -14.30 1.35 -12.61
C LEU A 152 -14.07 1.82 -11.16
N MET A 153 -15.13 2.01 -10.41
CA MET A 153 -15.03 2.41 -9.00
C MET A 153 -14.36 1.34 -8.15
N ILE A 154 -14.69 0.06 -8.37
CA ILE A 154 -14.05 -1.07 -7.68
C ILE A 154 -12.55 -1.08 -8.00
N THR A 155 -12.17 -0.97 -9.27
CA THR A 155 -10.76 -0.94 -9.71
C THR A 155 -9.99 0.22 -9.07
N LEU A 156 -10.56 1.43 -9.05
CA LEU A 156 -9.92 2.60 -8.43
C LEU A 156 -9.74 2.42 -6.91
N THR A 157 -10.75 1.89 -6.25
CA THR A 157 -10.71 1.62 -4.80
C THR A 157 -9.63 0.58 -4.47
N TYR A 158 -9.56 -0.49 -5.26
CA TYR A 158 -8.53 -1.51 -5.11
C TYR A 158 -7.13 -0.93 -5.30
N GLY A 159 -6.91 -0.19 -6.38
CA GLY A 159 -5.64 0.49 -6.65
C GLY A 159 -5.23 1.47 -5.54
N PHE A 160 -6.20 2.22 -5.00
CA PHE A 160 -5.98 3.11 -3.87
C PHE A 160 -5.60 2.35 -2.59
N GLY A 161 -6.28 1.23 -2.30
CA GLY A 161 -5.94 0.37 -1.16
C GLY A 161 -4.54 -0.22 -1.26
N VAL A 162 -4.15 -0.71 -2.45
CA VAL A 162 -2.80 -1.23 -2.72
C VAL A 162 -1.75 -0.13 -2.60
N ALA A 163 -2.04 1.08 -3.10
CA ALA A 163 -1.13 2.23 -2.95
C ALA A 163 -0.92 2.63 -1.49
N LEU A 164 -1.98 2.60 -0.67
CA LEU A 164 -1.87 2.84 0.78
C LEU A 164 -1.06 1.76 1.49
N ALA A 165 -1.21 0.49 1.11
CA ALA A 165 -0.41 -0.61 1.64
C ALA A 165 1.07 -0.43 1.31
N ALA A 166 1.40 -0.08 0.05
CA ALA A 166 2.77 0.21 -0.36
C ALA A 166 3.38 1.40 0.39
N LEU A 167 2.58 2.45 0.63
CA LEU A 167 3.02 3.60 1.41
C LEU A 167 3.33 3.19 2.86
N ALA A 168 2.50 2.35 3.47
CA ALA A 168 2.76 1.80 4.80
C ALA A 168 4.05 0.97 4.83
N GLY A 169 4.33 0.17 3.79
CA GLY A 169 5.57 -0.58 3.64
C GLY A 169 6.81 0.30 3.59
N VAL A 170 6.77 1.39 2.79
CA VAL A 170 7.88 2.37 2.72
C VAL A 170 8.12 3.05 4.06
N LEU A 171 7.07 3.39 4.80
CA LEU A 171 7.17 4.00 6.13
C LEU A 171 7.70 3.03 7.18
N ALA A 172 7.38 1.75 7.06
CA ALA A 172 7.81 0.71 7.98
C ALA A 172 9.26 0.26 7.73
N ALA A 173 9.79 0.43 6.50
CA ALA A 173 11.12 -0.01 6.11
C ALA A 173 12.24 0.42 7.08
N PRO A 174 12.37 1.70 7.48
CA PRO A 174 13.42 2.14 8.39
C PRO A 174 13.24 1.68 9.84
N VAL A 175 12.11 1.06 10.18
CA VAL A 175 11.82 0.54 11.52
C VAL A 175 12.27 -0.92 11.66
N TYR A 176 12.29 -1.65 10.53
CA TYR A 176 12.63 -3.08 10.48
C TYR A 176 14.02 -3.37 9.91
N SER A 177 14.76 -2.36 9.46
CA SER A 177 16.14 -2.47 8.98
C SER A 177 17.17 -2.53 10.11
#